data_80a895e27995ce600f9ae7b11ddf7f1e
#
_entry.id   80a895e27995ce600f9ae7b11ddf7f1e
#
_cell.length_a   1.000
_cell.length_b   1.000
_cell.length_c   1.000
_cell.angle_alpha   90.00
_cell.angle_beta   90.00
_cell.angle_gamma   90.00
#
_symmetry.space_group_name_H-M   'P 1'
#
loop_
_entity.id
_entity.type
_entity.pdbx_description
1 polymer ?
#
loop_
_entity_poly.entity_id
_entity_poly.type
_entity_poly.pdbx_seq_one_letter_code
_entity_poly.pdbx_strand_id
1 'polypeptide(L)'
;MVMTAGRIAEISLSASRTALCAASPEGSTLLPNFTELFKIQHMDALEFLKRSRQSEPQSVYVVFGDEEFLVQQVREELVQLLIGEVDPTYAVSVYDLERASWPSIRNDLHTLPFLSPRRVVVVEQADAFVSAHRSELEKYVAKPAPGTLILLTKSWVSTTKLAKLIPDAATISCKTPRLGQLPAWCVQRAKTIYKKRLDPQAAERLVEYCEPSLGLLDQELAKLATFVFPADSISRDDVERLVGRSRGAETFKIFEALAQGQPARAMHILQQQLAEGHEPMALLGAFSWQLRRVALAWRRHQQGVRLAEALSEADFQRWQIPNAEALMRQLGRRRLNQLMDWLLEADLGIKGNSPLAPSMQLERLLLKLIGGGGARSQAKP
;
A
#
# COMPACT_ATOMS: atom_id res chain seq x y z
N MET A 1 13.65 16.17 -58.45
CA MET A 1 12.64 15.18 -58.79
C MET A 1 12.10 14.60 -57.47
N VAL A 2 11.12 15.31 -56.93
CA VAL A 2 10.48 15.01 -55.64
C VAL A 2 9.00 14.84 -55.97
N MET A 3 8.50 13.62 -55.94
CA MET A 3 7.08 13.29 -55.91
C MET A 3 6.99 11.77 -55.73
N THR A 4 6.53 11.32 -54.55
CA THR A 4 5.72 10.09 -54.35
C THR A 4 5.78 9.58 -52.91
N ALA A 5 5.39 10.42 -51.94
CA ALA A 5 5.14 9.95 -50.56
C ALA A 5 3.75 10.36 -50.00
N GLY A 6 2.91 11.03 -50.81
CA GLY A 6 1.65 11.61 -50.36
C GLY A 6 0.38 10.80 -50.68
N ARG A 7 0.45 9.68 -51.38
CA ARG A 7 -0.75 8.96 -51.88
C ARG A 7 -1.11 7.63 -51.20
N ILE A 8 -0.27 7.14 -50.28
CA ILE A 8 -0.55 5.86 -49.58
C ILE A 8 -1.28 6.06 -48.27
N ALA A 9 -1.20 7.26 -47.67
CA ALA A 9 -1.88 7.56 -46.40
C ALA A 9 -3.39 7.86 -46.52
N GLU A 10 -3.85 8.33 -47.71
CA GLU A 10 -5.28 8.68 -47.88
C GLU A 10 -6.17 7.49 -48.26
N ILE A 11 -5.61 6.39 -48.78
CA ILE A 11 -6.39 5.19 -49.16
C ILE A 11 -6.72 4.33 -47.93
N SER A 12 -5.92 4.39 -46.85
CA SER A 12 -6.17 3.63 -45.62
C SER A 12 -7.26 4.27 -44.75
N LEU A 13 -7.53 5.56 -44.86
CA LEU A 13 -8.54 6.28 -44.07
C LEU A 13 -9.96 6.24 -44.70
N SER A 14 -10.06 5.98 -46.00
CA SER A 14 -11.35 5.88 -46.69
C SER A 14 -12.04 4.52 -46.55
N ALA A 15 -11.27 3.45 -46.41
CA ALA A 15 -11.82 2.09 -46.21
C ALA A 15 -12.43 1.85 -44.84
N SER A 16 -12.02 2.64 -43.81
CA SER A 16 -12.55 2.52 -42.46
C SER A 16 -13.85 3.32 -42.20
N ARG A 17 -14.24 4.19 -43.14
CA ARG A 17 -15.47 5.01 -42.99
C ARG A 17 -16.71 4.39 -43.63
N THR A 18 -16.56 3.43 -44.52
CA THR A 18 -17.69 2.82 -45.26
C THR A 18 -18.29 1.59 -44.57
N ALA A 19 -17.65 1.07 -43.54
CA ALA A 19 -18.15 -0.07 -42.77
C ALA A 19 -19.04 0.31 -41.55
N LEU A 20 -19.34 1.59 -41.35
CA LEU A 20 -20.07 2.06 -40.16
C LEU A 20 -21.53 2.53 -40.41
N CYS A 21 -22.08 2.28 -41.61
CA CYS A 21 -23.44 2.74 -41.96
C CYS A 21 -24.40 1.64 -42.44
N ALA A 22 -24.36 0.45 -41.84
CA ALA A 22 -25.42 -0.55 -42.08
C ALA A 22 -25.63 -1.41 -40.84
N ALA A 23 -26.28 -0.87 -39.81
CA ALA A 23 -26.97 -1.66 -38.77
C ALA A 23 -28.12 -0.84 -38.20
N SER A 24 -29.31 -1.38 -38.37
CA SER A 24 -30.61 -0.86 -37.92
C SER A 24 -30.75 -0.74 -36.40
N PRO A 25 -31.71 0.07 -35.90
CA PRO A 25 -31.82 0.44 -34.50
C PRO A 25 -32.66 -0.58 -33.74
N GLU A 26 -32.01 -1.47 -32.99
CA GLU A 26 -32.61 -2.13 -31.80
C GLU A 26 -31.52 -2.97 -31.12
N GLY A 27 -31.14 -2.54 -29.90
CA GLY A 27 -30.18 -3.27 -29.09
C GLY A 27 -29.03 -2.38 -28.63
N SER A 28 -29.17 -1.79 -27.43
CA SER A 28 -28.09 -1.09 -26.73
C SER A 28 -26.97 -2.04 -26.36
N THR A 29 -26.10 -2.33 -27.29
CA THR A 29 -24.81 -2.97 -27.04
C THR A 29 -23.86 -1.86 -26.59
N LEU A 30 -23.60 -1.80 -25.29
CA LEU A 30 -22.56 -0.98 -24.70
C LEU A 30 -21.24 -1.30 -25.42
N LEU A 31 -20.80 -0.38 -26.27
CA LEU A 31 -19.44 -0.43 -26.83
C LEU A 31 -18.47 -0.42 -25.63
N PRO A 32 -17.56 -1.36 -25.52
CA PRO A 32 -16.56 -1.34 -24.48
C PRO A 32 -15.74 -0.03 -24.63
N ASN A 33 -15.58 0.69 -23.53
CA ASN A 33 -14.80 1.92 -23.44
C ASN A 33 -13.43 1.68 -24.07
N PHE A 34 -13.11 2.34 -25.16
CA PHE A 34 -11.81 2.25 -25.87
C PHE A 34 -10.61 2.62 -24.98
N THR A 35 -10.84 3.20 -23.83
CA THR A 35 -9.82 3.50 -22.81
C THR A 35 -9.39 2.26 -21.99
N GLU A 36 -10.11 1.15 -22.05
CA GLU A 36 -9.72 -0.09 -21.35
C GLU A 36 -8.85 -1.02 -22.19
N LEU A 37 -8.77 -0.83 -23.49
CA LEU A 37 -8.07 -1.72 -24.42
C LEU A 37 -6.53 -1.58 -24.45
N PHE A 38 -5.95 -0.64 -23.68
CA PHE A 38 -4.48 -0.44 -23.60
C PHE A 38 -3.95 -0.26 -22.19
N LYS A 39 -4.59 -0.79 -21.16
CA LYS A 39 -3.91 -0.99 -19.86
C LYS A 39 -3.02 -2.21 -19.99
N ILE A 40 -1.70 -1.98 -20.14
CA ILE A 40 -0.69 -3.00 -19.84
C ILE A 40 -0.96 -3.42 -18.40
N GLN A 41 -1.56 -4.57 -18.23
CA GLN A 41 -2.01 -5.08 -16.92
C GLN A 41 -0.88 -5.95 -16.37
N HIS A 42 0.11 -5.31 -15.70
CA HIS A 42 1.10 -6.07 -14.92
C HIS A 42 0.39 -6.97 -13.91
N MET A 43 0.96 -8.13 -13.64
CA MET A 43 0.42 -9.05 -12.65
C MET A 43 0.46 -8.41 -11.26
N ASP A 44 -0.66 -8.40 -10.56
CA ASP A 44 -0.71 -7.95 -9.15
C ASP A 44 -0.04 -8.97 -8.23
N ALA A 45 0.74 -8.49 -7.25
CA ALA A 45 1.47 -9.35 -6.31
C ALA A 45 0.58 -10.32 -5.56
N LEU A 46 -0.61 -9.88 -5.11
CA LEU A 46 -1.55 -10.75 -4.39
C LEU A 46 -2.17 -11.80 -5.32
N GLU A 47 -2.35 -11.49 -6.58
CA GLU A 47 -2.79 -12.46 -7.59
C GLU A 47 -1.67 -13.47 -7.91
N PHE A 48 -0.44 -12.99 -8.09
CA PHE A 48 0.73 -13.84 -8.28
C PHE A 48 0.88 -14.84 -7.11
N LEU A 49 0.87 -14.39 -5.86
CA LEU A 49 1.01 -15.25 -4.67
C LEU A 49 -0.09 -16.33 -4.55
N LYS A 50 -1.26 -16.11 -5.17
CA LYS A 50 -2.33 -17.11 -5.22
C LYS A 50 -2.12 -18.17 -6.30
N ARG A 51 -1.45 -17.81 -7.41
CA ARG A 51 -1.37 -18.62 -8.64
C ARG A 51 0.06 -19.06 -9.01
N SER A 52 1.06 -18.69 -8.22
CA SER A 52 2.48 -18.90 -8.51
C SER A 52 2.83 -20.31 -8.96
N ARG A 53 2.27 -21.31 -8.26
CA ARG A 53 2.52 -22.73 -8.55
C ARG A 53 1.96 -23.25 -9.88
N GLN A 54 1.11 -22.47 -10.55
CA GLN A 54 0.50 -22.82 -11.84
C GLN A 54 1.20 -22.09 -13.00
N SER A 55 2.16 -21.21 -12.72
CA SER A 55 2.83 -20.38 -13.72
C SER A 55 4.08 -21.06 -14.25
N GLU A 56 4.27 -21.03 -15.56
CA GLU A 56 5.51 -21.48 -16.16
C GLU A 56 6.67 -20.54 -15.81
N PRO A 57 7.84 -21.08 -15.37
CA PRO A 57 8.99 -20.27 -15.01
C PRO A 57 9.51 -19.45 -16.21
N GLN A 58 9.69 -18.14 -16.00
CA GLN A 58 10.24 -17.22 -16.98
C GLN A 58 11.75 -17.00 -16.74
N SER A 59 12.47 -16.55 -17.78
CA SER A 59 13.91 -16.28 -17.69
C SER A 59 14.24 -14.94 -17.01
N VAL A 60 13.31 -13.98 -17.03
CA VAL A 60 13.48 -12.67 -16.39
C VAL A 60 12.19 -12.29 -15.70
N TYR A 61 12.29 -11.91 -14.44
CA TYR A 61 11.20 -11.33 -13.65
C TYR A 61 11.53 -9.91 -13.24
N VAL A 62 10.53 -9.06 -13.22
CA VAL A 62 10.58 -7.72 -12.64
C VAL A 62 9.55 -7.64 -11.52
N VAL A 63 10.01 -7.36 -10.32
CA VAL A 63 9.17 -7.14 -9.15
C VAL A 63 9.34 -5.67 -8.75
N PHE A 64 8.26 -4.89 -8.79
CA PHE A 64 8.35 -3.45 -8.58
C PHE A 64 7.20 -2.93 -7.73
N GLY A 65 7.48 -1.92 -6.92
CA GLY A 65 6.48 -1.26 -6.08
C GLY A 65 7.05 -0.64 -4.84
N ASP A 66 6.16 -0.05 -4.05
CA ASP A 66 6.44 0.66 -2.81
C ASP A 66 6.11 -0.16 -1.55
N GLU A 67 5.45 -1.32 -1.69
CA GLU A 67 5.11 -2.19 -0.57
C GLU A 67 6.19 -3.27 -0.38
N GLU A 68 7.13 -2.98 0.50
CA GLU A 68 8.31 -3.81 0.74
C GLU A 68 7.96 -5.23 1.22
N PHE A 69 6.89 -5.37 2.03
CA PHE A 69 6.40 -6.67 2.47
C PHE A 69 6.00 -7.56 1.28
N LEU A 70 5.29 -7.01 0.30
CA LEU A 70 4.90 -7.75 -0.91
C LEU A 70 6.11 -8.09 -1.79
N VAL A 71 7.06 -7.15 -1.93
CA VAL A 71 8.30 -7.40 -2.69
C VAL A 71 9.05 -8.60 -2.12
N GLN A 72 9.20 -8.67 -0.79
CA GLN A 72 9.86 -9.80 -0.14
C GLN A 72 9.09 -11.10 -0.28
N GLN A 73 7.77 -11.08 -0.09
CA GLN A 73 6.93 -12.28 -0.26
C GLN A 73 6.96 -12.82 -1.70
N VAL A 74 6.90 -11.94 -2.70
CA VAL A 74 7.01 -12.33 -4.12
C VAL A 74 8.39 -12.87 -4.44
N ARG A 75 9.46 -12.24 -3.92
CA ARG A 75 10.83 -12.72 -4.07
C ARG A 75 10.98 -14.14 -3.50
N GLU A 76 10.54 -14.38 -2.27
CA GLU A 76 10.61 -15.69 -1.61
C GLU A 76 9.84 -16.75 -2.41
N GLU A 77 8.63 -16.45 -2.85
CA GLU A 77 7.80 -17.36 -3.64
C GLU A 77 8.41 -17.65 -5.02
N LEU A 78 8.98 -16.63 -5.70
CA LEU A 78 9.69 -16.80 -6.97
C LEU A 78 10.92 -17.69 -6.79
N VAL A 79 11.73 -17.45 -5.77
CA VAL A 79 12.90 -18.27 -5.48
C VAL A 79 12.47 -19.71 -5.24
N GLN A 80 11.50 -19.96 -4.37
CA GLN A 80 11.00 -21.29 -4.09
C GLN A 80 10.43 -22.00 -5.34
N LEU A 81 9.70 -21.28 -6.18
CA LEU A 81 9.17 -21.80 -7.45
C LEU A 81 10.30 -22.23 -8.40
N LEU A 82 11.40 -21.47 -8.46
CA LEU A 82 12.48 -21.67 -9.41
C LEU A 82 13.51 -22.72 -8.97
N ILE A 83 13.78 -22.84 -7.68
CA ILE A 83 14.79 -23.77 -7.15
C ILE A 83 14.19 -25.01 -6.47
N GLY A 84 12.88 -25.02 -6.18
CA GLY A 84 12.19 -26.10 -5.47
C GLY A 84 12.61 -26.18 -4.00
N GLU A 85 12.89 -27.40 -3.52
CA GLU A 85 13.28 -27.67 -2.12
C GLU A 85 14.79 -27.50 -1.85
N VAL A 86 15.56 -27.03 -2.82
CA VAL A 86 17.01 -26.82 -2.68
C VAL A 86 17.29 -25.61 -1.79
N ASP A 87 18.33 -25.71 -0.96
CA ASP A 87 18.79 -24.58 -0.15
C ASP A 87 19.21 -23.41 -1.06
N PRO A 88 18.63 -22.22 -0.87
CA PRO A 88 18.92 -21.03 -1.68
C PRO A 88 20.42 -20.69 -1.76
N THR A 89 21.21 -21.02 -0.76
CA THR A 89 22.65 -20.77 -0.70
C THR A 89 23.41 -21.36 -1.92
N TYR A 90 22.94 -22.47 -2.46
CA TYR A 90 23.58 -23.13 -3.60
C TYR A 90 23.06 -22.67 -4.96
N ALA A 91 21.87 -22.08 -5.00
CA ALA A 91 21.17 -21.80 -6.25
C ALA A 91 20.94 -20.30 -6.51
N VAL A 92 21.04 -19.45 -5.49
CA VAL A 92 20.71 -18.03 -5.57
C VAL A 92 21.91 -17.16 -5.35
N SER A 93 22.17 -16.21 -6.24
CA SER A 93 23.11 -15.09 -6.02
C SER A 93 22.31 -13.81 -5.85
N VAL A 94 22.68 -13.03 -4.84
CA VAL A 94 22.07 -11.73 -4.56
C VAL A 94 23.09 -10.63 -4.79
N TYR A 95 22.74 -9.67 -5.61
CA TYR A 95 23.52 -8.48 -5.91
C TYR A 95 22.81 -7.24 -5.38
N ASP A 96 23.52 -6.43 -4.59
CA ASP A 96 23.12 -5.11 -4.16
C ASP A 96 23.68 -4.02 -5.12
N LEU A 97 23.35 -2.76 -4.87
CA LEU A 97 23.80 -1.61 -5.68
C LEU A 97 25.31 -1.54 -5.86
N GLU A 98 26.10 -1.94 -4.86
CA GLU A 98 27.56 -1.83 -4.87
C GLU A 98 28.22 -2.95 -5.69
N ARG A 99 27.60 -4.12 -5.72
CA ARG A 99 28.12 -5.33 -6.36
C ARG A 99 27.52 -5.63 -7.73
N ALA A 100 26.43 -4.94 -8.09
CA ALA A 100 25.71 -5.17 -9.34
C ALA A 100 26.50 -4.67 -10.55
N SER A 101 27.32 -5.54 -11.15
CA SER A 101 27.90 -5.31 -12.47
C SER A 101 27.32 -6.27 -13.51
N TRP A 102 27.01 -5.75 -14.70
CA TRP A 102 26.46 -6.60 -15.75
C TRP A 102 27.32 -7.82 -16.13
N PRO A 103 28.67 -7.69 -16.23
CA PRO A 103 29.53 -8.85 -16.50
C PRO A 103 29.42 -9.94 -15.44
N SER A 104 29.39 -9.59 -14.15
CA SER A 104 29.28 -10.55 -13.05
C SER A 104 27.95 -11.26 -13.04
N ILE A 105 26.85 -10.50 -13.16
CA ILE A 105 25.48 -11.03 -13.23
C ILE A 105 25.32 -11.96 -14.43
N ARG A 106 25.81 -11.55 -15.60
CA ARG A 106 25.76 -12.38 -16.81
C ARG A 106 26.53 -13.68 -16.65
N ASN A 107 27.69 -13.64 -16.03
CA ASN A 107 28.50 -14.84 -15.77
C ASN A 107 27.73 -15.82 -14.87
N ASP A 108 27.14 -15.33 -13.78
CA ASP A 108 26.33 -16.14 -12.88
C ASP A 108 25.10 -16.76 -13.59
N LEU A 109 24.43 -16.01 -14.45
CA LEU A 109 23.28 -16.50 -15.22
C LEU A 109 23.64 -17.61 -16.21
N HIS A 110 24.90 -17.65 -16.68
CA HIS A 110 25.42 -18.72 -17.55
C HIS A 110 25.99 -19.90 -16.76
N THR A 111 26.19 -19.74 -15.44
CA THR A 111 26.69 -20.83 -14.58
C THR A 111 25.61 -21.89 -14.46
N LEU A 112 25.94 -23.12 -14.80
CA LEU A 112 25.01 -24.24 -14.69
C LEU A 112 24.70 -24.52 -13.23
N PRO A 113 23.43 -24.74 -12.88
CA PRO A 113 23.03 -25.08 -11.53
C PRO A 113 23.57 -26.47 -11.17
N PHE A 114 24.10 -26.62 -9.94
CA PHE A 114 24.71 -27.88 -9.51
C PHE A 114 23.69 -28.82 -8.84
N LEU A 115 22.78 -28.30 -8.01
CA LEU A 115 21.82 -29.09 -7.23
C LEU A 115 20.37 -28.62 -7.40
N SER A 116 20.12 -27.61 -8.22
CA SER A 116 18.80 -27.02 -8.40
C SER A 116 18.35 -27.08 -9.86
N PRO A 117 17.05 -27.03 -10.14
CA PRO A 117 16.54 -26.95 -11.50
C PRO A 117 17.05 -25.73 -12.29
N ARG A 118 17.30 -24.62 -11.57
CA ARG A 118 17.72 -23.35 -12.17
C ARG A 118 18.70 -22.58 -11.28
N ARG A 119 19.59 -21.81 -11.88
CA ARG A 119 20.36 -20.75 -11.23
C ARG A 119 19.52 -19.49 -11.16
N VAL A 120 19.42 -18.85 -10.01
CA VAL A 120 18.64 -17.62 -9.80
C VAL A 120 19.59 -16.49 -9.43
N VAL A 121 19.48 -15.37 -10.11
CA VAL A 121 20.21 -14.15 -9.80
C VAL A 121 19.21 -13.06 -9.43
N VAL A 122 19.30 -12.54 -8.22
CA VAL A 122 18.47 -11.46 -7.70
C VAL A 122 19.29 -10.18 -7.66
N VAL A 123 18.78 -9.10 -8.25
CA VAL A 123 19.37 -7.76 -8.15
C VAL A 123 18.42 -6.90 -7.31
N GLU A 124 18.88 -6.53 -6.12
CA GLU A 124 18.15 -5.66 -5.20
C GLU A 124 18.35 -4.19 -5.57
N GLN A 125 17.32 -3.36 -5.33
CA GLN A 125 17.32 -1.92 -5.65
C GLN A 125 17.81 -1.63 -7.08
N ALA A 126 17.33 -2.43 -8.04
CA ALA A 126 17.85 -2.48 -9.40
C ALA A 126 17.52 -1.26 -10.27
N ASP A 127 16.89 -0.19 -9.76
CA ASP A 127 16.50 1.00 -10.55
C ASP A 127 17.69 1.64 -11.28
N ALA A 128 18.81 1.87 -10.57
CA ALA A 128 20.04 2.43 -11.14
C ALA A 128 20.70 1.45 -12.12
N PHE A 129 20.75 0.16 -11.75
CA PHE A 129 21.31 -0.90 -12.58
C PHE A 129 20.56 -1.05 -13.90
N VAL A 130 19.23 -1.10 -13.86
CA VAL A 130 18.37 -1.16 -15.07
C VAL A 130 18.56 0.07 -15.95
N SER A 131 18.72 1.25 -15.35
CA SER A 131 18.96 2.49 -16.10
C SER A 131 20.31 2.49 -16.81
N ALA A 132 21.37 2.02 -16.12
CA ALA A 132 22.73 1.97 -16.65
C ALA A 132 22.92 0.89 -17.73
N HIS A 133 22.26 -0.27 -17.58
CA HIS A 133 22.47 -1.44 -18.43
C HIS A 133 21.25 -1.79 -19.32
N ARG A 134 20.43 -0.80 -19.66
CA ARG A 134 19.18 -1.03 -20.43
C ARG A 134 19.41 -1.73 -21.77
N SER A 135 20.41 -1.31 -22.52
CA SER A 135 20.68 -1.89 -23.85
C SER A 135 21.16 -3.33 -23.78
N GLU A 136 21.93 -3.65 -22.75
CA GLU A 136 22.41 -5.02 -22.48
C GLU A 136 21.28 -5.93 -22.02
N LEU A 137 20.42 -5.43 -21.14
CA LEU A 137 19.22 -6.14 -20.68
C LEU A 137 18.24 -6.43 -21.82
N GLU A 138 18.02 -5.48 -22.74
CA GLU A 138 17.18 -5.70 -23.94
C GLU A 138 17.72 -6.84 -24.81
N LYS A 139 19.05 -6.89 -25.01
CA LYS A 139 19.69 -7.97 -25.76
C LYS A 139 19.60 -9.30 -25.02
N TYR A 140 19.76 -9.28 -23.70
CA TYR A 140 19.68 -10.46 -22.85
C TYR A 140 18.27 -11.06 -22.84
N VAL A 141 17.22 -10.25 -22.68
CA VAL A 141 15.83 -10.73 -22.70
C VAL A 141 15.47 -11.38 -24.03
N ALA A 142 16.01 -10.89 -25.16
CA ALA A 142 15.80 -11.49 -26.48
C ALA A 142 16.47 -12.87 -26.63
N LYS A 143 17.58 -13.13 -25.91
CA LYS A 143 18.29 -14.42 -25.91
C LYS A 143 18.82 -14.72 -24.51
N PRO A 144 17.95 -15.18 -23.59
CA PRO A 144 18.32 -15.38 -22.20
C PRO A 144 19.22 -16.60 -22.00
N ALA A 145 20.04 -16.55 -20.95
CA ALA A 145 20.79 -17.69 -20.44
C ALA A 145 19.86 -18.72 -19.74
N PRO A 146 20.37 -19.92 -19.41
CA PRO A 146 19.58 -20.92 -18.67
C PRO A 146 19.16 -20.49 -17.28
N GLY A 147 19.90 -19.56 -16.64
CA GLY A 147 19.55 -18.98 -15.34
C GLY A 147 18.38 -18.00 -15.41
N THR A 148 17.80 -17.70 -14.26
CA THR A 148 16.70 -16.73 -14.13
C THR A 148 17.18 -15.47 -13.44
N LEU A 149 16.88 -14.31 -14.03
CA LEU A 149 17.17 -12.99 -13.48
C LEU A 149 15.91 -12.40 -12.82
N ILE A 150 16.03 -11.97 -11.56
CA ILE A 150 14.97 -11.26 -10.83
C ILE A 150 15.46 -9.85 -10.52
N LEU A 151 14.75 -8.86 -11.04
CA LEU A 151 15.04 -7.43 -10.80
C LEU A 151 14.03 -6.87 -9.81
N LEU A 152 14.50 -6.43 -8.63
CA LEU A 152 13.68 -5.76 -7.63
C LEU A 152 13.86 -4.25 -7.78
N THR A 153 12.81 -3.53 -8.17
CA THR A 153 12.83 -2.09 -8.44
C THR A 153 11.72 -1.36 -7.68
N LYS A 154 11.91 -0.09 -7.39
CA LYS A 154 10.83 0.75 -6.83
C LYS A 154 9.83 1.17 -7.88
N SER A 155 10.32 1.43 -9.10
CA SER A 155 9.48 1.92 -10.19
C SER A 155 9.74 1.15 -11.49
N TRP A 156 8.69 0.94 -12.27
CA TRP A 156 8.79 0.29 -13.57
C TRP A 156 7.99 1.04 -14.63
N VAL A 157 8.68 1.49 -15.68
CA VAL A 157 8.06 2.26 -16.77
C VAL A 157 7.67 1.33 -17.91
N SER A 158 6.40 1.02 -18.01
CA SER A 158 5.82 0.07 -18.98
C SER A 158 5.97 0.46 -20.46
N THR A 159 6.27 1.73 -20.75
CA THR A 159 6.39 2.25 -22.12
C THR A 159 7.76 1.98 -22.75
N THR A 160 8.75 1.54 -21.97
CA THR A 160 10.11 1.28 -22.44
C THR A 160 10.16 0.04 -23.33
N LYS A 161 11.17 -0.04 -24.22
CA LYS A 161 11.40 -1.21 -25.05
C LYS A 161 11.68 -2.46 -24.22
N LEU A 162 12.48 -2.32 -23.15
CA LEU A 162 12.77 -3.40 -22.21
C LEU A 162 11.48 -3.95 -21.58
N ALA A 163 10.58 -3.08 -21.12
CA ALA A 163 9.31 -3.48 -20.52
C ALA A 163 8.41 -4.26 -21.49
N LYS A 164 8.43 -3.91 -22.78
CA LYS A 164 7.65 -4.60 -23.83
C LYS A 164 8.21 -5.97 -24.19
N LEU A 165 9.48 -6.24 -23.89
CA LEU A 165 10.12 -7.53 -24.14
C LEU A 165 9.87 -8.54 -23.02
N ILE A 166 9.57 -8.08 -21.80
CA ILE A 166 9.31 -8.93 -20.64
C ILE A 166 7.80 -9.20 -20.58
N PRO A 167 7.36 -10.47 -20.47
CA PRO A 167 5.94 -10.81 -20.40
C PRO A 167 5.26 -10.17 -19.18
N ASP A 168 3.98 -9.78 -19.34
CA ASP A 168 3.18 -9.24 -18.24
C ASP A 168 3.10 -10.20 -17.04
N ALA A 169 3.07 -11.51 -17.29
CA ALA A 169 3.11 -12.54 -16.27
C ALA A 169 4.42 -12.56 -15.45
N ALA A 170 5.51 -12.04 -16.00
CA ALA A 170 6.81 -11.90 -15.33
C ALA A 170 7.06 -10.51 -14.77
N THR A 171 6.13 -9.57 -14.93
CA THR A 171 6.20 -8.20 -14.41
C THR A 171 5.19 -8.03 -13.28
N ILE A 172 5.66 -8.11 -12.03
CA ILE A 172 4.82 -8.22 -10.83
C ILE A 172 4.80 -6.88 -10.09
N SER A 173 3.61 -6.34 -9.90
CA SER A 173 3.39 -5.05 -9.23
C SER A 173 3.09 -5.25 -7.73
N CYS A 174 3.99 -4.76 -6.88
CA CYS A 174 3.91 -4.77 -5.42
C CYS A 174 3.51 -3.40 -4.88
N LYS A 175 2.34 -2.92 -5.28
CA LYS A 175 1.81 -1.65 -4.78
C LYS A 175 1.11 -1.84 -3.45
N THR A 176 1.20 -0.82 -2.59
CA THR A 176 0.44 -0.78 -1.34
C THR A 176 -1.06 -0.93 -1.62
N PRO A 177 -1.75 -1.94 -1.07
CA PRO A 177 -3.18 -2.10 -1.23
C PRO A 177 -3.94 -0.90 -0.66
N ARG A 178 -5.08 -0.58 -1.26
CA ARG A 178 -5.96 0.46 -0.70
C ARG A 178 -6.46 0.02 0.67
N LEU A 179 -6.64 0.99 1.57
CA LEU A 179 -7.07 0.74 2.96
C LEU A 179 -8.30 -0.17 3.04
N GLY A 180 -9.28 -0.01 2.13
CA GLY A 180 -10.48 -0.85 2.06
C GLY A 180 -10.24 -2.31 1.67
N GLN A 181 -9.07 -2.64 1.14
CA GLN A 181 -8.70 -4.01 0.78
C GLN A 181 -8.00 -4.75 1.92
N LEU A 182 -7.46 -4.01 2.91
CA LEU A 182 -6.70 -4.57 4.01
C LEU A 182 -7.50 -5.56 4.89
N PRO A 183 -8.78 -5.33 5.25
CA PRO A 183 -9.54 -6.31 6.01
C PRO A 183 -9.68 -7.65 5.28
N ALA A 184 -10.00 -7.61 3.97
CA ALA A 184 -10.09 -8.82 3.16
C ALA A 184 -8.73 -9.53 3.03
N TRP A 185 -7.64 -8.78 2.92
CA TRP A 185 -6.28 -9.31 2.94
C TRP A 185 -5.97 -9.99 4.28
N CYS A 186 -6.29 -9.36 5.43
CA CYS A 186 -6.10 -9.95 6.76
C CYS A 186 -6.86 -11.28 6.91
N VAL A 187 -8.12 -11.35 6.46
CA VAL A 187 -8.92 -12.58 6.49
C VAL A 187 -8.26 -13.69 5.67
N GLN A 188 -7.83 -13.36 4.44
CA GLN A 188 -7.16 -14.30 3.57
C GLN A 188 -5.81 -14.76 4.15
N ARG A 189 -5.03 -13.85 4.69
CA ARG A 189 -3.71 -14.12 5.30
C ARG A 189 -3.83 -15.00 6.53
N ALA A 190 -4.78 -14.71 7.43
CA ALA A 190 -5.08 -15.52 8.59
C ALA A 190 -5.42 -16.98 8.20
N LYS A 191 -6.24 -17.14 7.15
CA LYS A 191 -6.63 -18.46 6.64
C LYS A 191 -5.47 -19.21 5.99
N THR A 192 -4.70 -18.56 5.11
CA THR A 192 -3.68 -19.25 4.29
C THR A 192 -2.43 -19.55 5.07
N ILE A 193 -1.92 -18.61 5.86
CA ILE A 193 -0.64 -18.73 6.57
C ILE A 193 -0.84 -19.28 7.98
N TYR A 194 -1.74 -18.65 8.74
CA TYR A 194 -1.91 -18.99 10.16
C TYR A 194 -2.96 -20.08 10.42
N LYS A 195 -3.67 -20.54 9.37
CA LYS A 195 -4.72 -21.59 9.47
C LYS A 195 -5.83 -21.23 10.47
N LYS A 196 -6.10 -19.92 10.62
CA LYS A 196 -7.13 -19.39 11.52
C LYS A 196 -8.23 -18.69 10.72
N ARG A 197 -9.46 -18.75 11.19
CA ARG A 197 -10.58 -17.99 10.67
C ARG A 197 -10.64 -16.65 11.38
N LEU A 198 -10.39 -15.56 10.67
CA LEU A 198 -10.54 -14.21 11.20
C LEU A 198 -11.95 -13.68 10.89
N ASP A 199 -12.67 -13.22 11.91
CA ASP A 199 -13.97 -12.56 11.76
C ASP A 199 -13.79 -11.27 10.94
N PRO A 200 -14.65 -10.96 9.95
CA PRO A 200 -14.58 -9.71 9.20
C PRO A 200 -14.57 -8.45 10.07
N GLN A 201 -15.37 -8.39 11.14
CA GLN A 201 -15.36 -7.26 12.08
C GLN A 201 -14.05 -7.18 12.88
N ALA A 202 -13.44 -8.33 13.20
CA ALA A 202 -12.12 -8.39 13.81
C ALA A 202 -11.04 -7.86 12.85
N ALA A 203 -11.14 -8.19 11.56
CA ALA A 203 -10.22 -7.69 10.54
C ALA A 203 -10.32 -6.17 10.35
N GLU A 204 -11.54 -5.61 10.32
CA GLU A 204 -11.76 -4.16 10.29
C GLU A 204 -11.13 -3.48 11.52
N ARG A 205 -11.37 -4.05 12.70
CA ARG A 205 -10.82 -3.51 13.94
C ARG A 205 -9.29 -3.59 14.01
N LEU A 206 -8.72 -4.66 13.50
CA LEU A 206 -7.27 -4.81 13.38
C LEU A 206 -6.66 -3.72 12.50
N VAL A 207 -7.25 -3.45 11.34
CA VAL A 207 -6.82 -2.38 10.42
C VAL A 207 -7.00 -0.98 11.02
N GLU A 208 -8.00 -0.77 11.88
CA GLU A 208 -8.16 0.49 12.61
C GLU A 208 -7.07 0.72 13.65
N TYR A 209 -6.61 -0.34 14.30
CA TYR A 209 -5.62 -0.27 15.38
C TYR A 209 -4.18 -0.25 14.88
N CYS A 210 -3.93 -0.71 13.67
CA CYS A 210 -2.61 -0.73 13.07
C CYS A 210 -2.44 0.38 12.04
N GLU A 211 -1.21 0.85 11.85
CA GLU A 211 -0.88 1.62 10.66
C GLU A 211 -1.11 0.75 9.42
N PRO A 212 -1.47 1.34 8.27
CA PRO A 212 -1.74 0.58 7.04
C PRO A 212 -0.45 0.03 6.42
N SER A 213 0.22 -0.87 7.13
CA SER A 213 1.41 -1.61 6.72
C SER A 213 1.11 -3.10 6.75
N LEU A 214 1.31 -3.78 5.64
CA LEU A 214 1.07 -5.23 5.54
C LEU A 214 1.98 -6.01 6.48
N GLY A 215 3.23 -5.58 6.66
CA GLY A 215 4.17 -6.22 7.57
C GLY A 215 3.72 -6.13 9.03
N LEU A 216 3.23 -4.96 9.48
CA LEU A 216 2.69 -4.81 10.84
C LEU A 216 1.42 -5.63 11.02
N LEU A 217 0.50 -5.60 10.05
CA LEU A 217 -0.72 -6.42 10.08
C LEU A 217 -0.41 -7.91 10.15
N ASP A 218 0.60 -8.38 9.42
CA ASP A 218 1.03 -9.77 9.45
C ASP A 218 1.61 -10.17 10.82
N GLN A 219 2.42 -9.31 11.43
CA GLN A 219 2.95 -9.52 12.78
C GLN A 219 1.82 -9.60 13.83
N GLU A 220 0.82 -8.73 13.75
CA GLU A 220 -0.33 -8.79 14.65
C GLU A 220 -1.16 -10.05 14.42
N LEU A 221 -1.36 -10.48 13.17
CA LEU A 221 -2.03 -11.74 12.85
C LEU A 221 -1.28 -12.95 13.42
N ALA A 222 0.06 -12.97 13.34
CA ALA A 222 0.89 -14.02 13.94
C ALA A 222 0.69 -14.10 15.47
N LYS A 223 0.73 -12.95 16.15
CA LYS A 223 0.48 -12.86 17.60
C LYS A 223 -0.93 -13.32 17.97
N LEU A 224 -1.95 -12.87 17.21
CA LEU A 224 -3.33 -13.27 17.42
C LEU A 224 -3.53 -14.78 17.22
N ALA A 225 -2.93 -15.36 16.18
CA ALA A 225 -3.00 -16.79 15.91
C ALA A 225 -2.42 -17.63 17.05
N THR A 226 -1.33 -17.14 17.66
CA THR A 226 -0.72 -17.76 18.85
C THR A 226 -1.57 -17.54 20.09
N PHE A 227 -2.10 -16.33 20.28
CA PHE A 227 -2.90 -15.97 21.45
C PHE A 227 -4.19 -16.78 21.57
N VAL A 228 -4.87 -17.05 20.45
CA VAL A 228 -6.13 -17.82 20.47
C VAL A 228 -5.94 -19.34 20.53
N PHE A 229 -4.67 -19.83 20.43
CA PHE A 229 -4.43 -21.28 20.46
C PHE A 229 -5.00 -21.92 21.75
N PRO A 230 -5.73 -23.08 21.67
CA PRO A 230 -5.92 -23.95 20.51
C PRO A 230 -7.12 -23.62 19.59
N ALA A 231 -7.88 -22.54 19.83
CA ALA A 231 -9.03 -22.19 19.01
C ALA A 231 -8.65 -21.89 17.54
N ASP A 232 -9.57 -22.19 16.61
CA ASP A 232 -9.35 -21.99 15.16
C ASP A 232 -9.90 -20.67 14.62
N SER A 233 -10.46 -19.82 15.49
CA SER A 233 -11.04 -18.54 15.11
C SER A 233 -10.51 -17.40 15.96
N ILE A 234 -10.36 -16.25 15.30
CA ILE A 234 -9.98 -14.98 15.92
C ILE A 234 -11.21 -14.07 15.89
N SER A 235 -11.71 -13.71 17.06
CA SER A 235 -12.85 -12.83 17.23
C SER A 235 -12.43 -11.36 17.37
N ARG A 236 -13.42 -10.46 17.31
CA ARG A 236 -13.20 -9.05 17.61
C ARG A 236 -12.69 -8.83 19.03
N ASP A 237 -13.19 -9.57 20.00
CA ASP A 237 -12.77 -9.45 21.41
C ASP A 237 -11.30 -9.86 21.59
N ASP A 238 -10.81 -10.82 20.83
CA ASP A 238 -9.40 -11.22 20.85
C ASP A 238 -8.51 -10.09 20.32
N VAL A 239 -8.93 -9.40 19.26
CA VAL A 239 -8.24 -8.21 18.76
C VAL A 239 -8.25 -7.09 19.79
N GLU A 240 -9.39 -6.81 20.44
CA GLU A 240 -9.48 -5.80 21.50
C GLU A 240 -8.57 -6.13 22.68
N ARG A 241 -8.48 -7.39 23.07
CA ARG A 241 -7.68 -7.83 24.22
C ARG A 241 -6.18 -7.81 23.97
N LEU A 242 -5.74 -8.21 22.77
CA LEU A 242 -4.33 -8.33 22.43
C LEU A 242 -3.78 -7.06 21.78
N VAL A 243 -4.46 -6.56 20.76
CA VAL A 243 -4.01 -5.43 19.93
C VAL A 243 -4.53 -4.10 20.46
N GLY A 244 -5.67 -4.10 21.14
CA GLY A 244 -6.32 -2.91 21.68
C GLY A 244 -5.51 -2.10 22.70
N ARG A 245 -4.36 -2.61 23.14
CA ARG A 245 -3.34 -1.90 23.93
C ARG A 245 -2.13 -1.47 23.13
N SER A 246 -2.14 -1.66 21.81
CA SER A 246 -1.07 -1.15 20.96
C SER A 246 -1.13 0.38 20.87
N ARG A 247 0.00 1.00 20.53
CA ARG A 247 0.10 2.46 20.32
C ARG A 247 -0.95 2.98 19.34
N GLY A 248 -1.14 2.28 18.22
CA GLY A 248 -2.11 2.64 17.20
C GLY A 248 -3.54 2.59 17.71
N ALA A 249 -3.90 1.51 18.45
CA ALA A 249 -5.21 1.35 19.05
C ALA A 249 -5.53 2.43 20.07
N GLU A 250 -4.59 2.74 20.95
CA GLU A 250 -4.79 3.79 21.95
C GLU A 250 -4.93 5.17 21.30
N THR A 251 -4.13 5.48 20.28
CA THR A 251 -4.30 6.72 19.51
C THR A 251 -5.67 6.77 18.83
N PHE A 252 -6.14 5.66 18.27
CA PHE A 252 -7.49 5.59 17.69
C PHE A 252 -8.57 5.87 18.75
N LYS A 253 -8.44 5.32 19.96
CA LYS A 253 -9.35 5.56 21.08
C LYS A 253 -9.40 7.04 21.51
N ILE A 254 -8.29 7.78 21.38
CA ILE A 254 -8.27 9.23 21.60
C ILE A 254 -9.21 9.93 20.63
N PHE A 255 -9.12 9.62 19.33
CA PHE A 255 -10.00 10.22 18.32
C PHE A 255 -11.46 9.78 18.48
N GLU A 256 -11.69 8.53 18.89
CA GLU A 256 -13.03 8.02 19.20
C GLU A 256 -13.64 8.79 20.40
N ALA A 257 -12.86 9.01 21.46
CA ALA A 257 -13.30 9.81 22.60
C ALA A 257 -13.60 11.27 22.21
N LEU A 258 -12.78 11.87 21.32
CA LEU A 258 -13.07 13.21 20.78
C LEU A 258 -14.36 13.22 19.97
N ALA A 259 -14.61 12.23 19.12
CA ALA A 259 -15.82 12.11 18.31
C ALA A 259 -17.07 11.96 19.18
N GLN A 260 -16.95 11.28 20.33
CA GLN A 260 -18.01 11.10 21.33
C GLN A 260 -18.21 12.31 22.25
N GLY A 261 -17.41 13.38 22.10
CA GLY A 261 -17.47 14.56 22.98
C GLY A 261 -16.97 14.27 24.40
N GLN A 262 -16.02 13.37 24.55
CA GLN A 262 -15.40 12.97 25.84
C GLN A 262 -13.95 13.49 25.96
N PRO A 263 -13.73 14.82 26.08
CA PRO A 263 -12.40 15.41 26.05
C PRO A 263 -11.50 14.96 27.22
N ALA A 264 -12.08 14.80 28.40
CA ALA A 264 -11.35 14.32 29.58
C ALA A 264 -10.80 12.91 29.38
N ARG A 265 -11.59 12.02 28.74
CA ARG A 265 -11.16 10.66 28.41
C ARG A 265 -10.04 10.68 27.37
N ALA A 266 -10.14 11.51 26.33
CA ALA A 266 -9.10 11.65 25.33
C ALA A 266 -7.77 12.10 25.93
N MET A 267 -7.80 13.08 26.85
CA MET A 267 -6.61 13.57 27.57
C MET A 267 -6.05 12.49 28.50
N HIS A 268 -6.88 11.77 29.23
CA HIS A 268 -6.45 10.69 30.11
C HIS A 268 -5.71 9.59 29.37
N ILE A 269 -6.24 9.17 28.21
CA ILE A 269 -5.59 8.15 27.36
C ILE A 269 -4.21 8.64 26.91
N LEU A 270 -4.09 9.90 26.43
CA LEU A 270 -2.79 10.45 26.01
C LEU A 270 -1.79 10.47 27.16
N GLN A 271 -2.20 10.94 28.34
CA GLN A 271 -1.34 11.03 29.53
C GLN A 271 -0.89 9.63 29.98
N GLN A 272 -1.78 8.65 29.91
CA GLN A 272 -1.42 7.26 30.22
C GLN A 272 -0.35 6.74 29.26
N GLN A 273 -0.48 6.96 27.96
CA GLN A 273 0.53 6.54 26.98
C GLN A 273 1.89 7.20 27.24
N LEU A 274 1.88 8.49 27.54
CA LEU A 274 3.12 9.21 27.85
C LEU A 274 3.75 8.70 29.16
N ALA A 275 2.95 8.36 30.17
CA ALA A 275 3.41 7.77 31.42
C ALA A 275 3.95 6.33 31.25
N GLU A 276 3.41 5.57 30.33
CA GLU A 276 3.90 4.23 29.94
C GLU A 276 5.21 4.28 29.13
N GLY A 277 5.73 5.48 28.83
CA GLY A 277 7.01 5.69 28.16
C GLY A 277 6.94 5.65 26.62
N HIS A 278 5.74 5.82 26.03
CA HIS A 278 5.64 5.94 24.60
C HIS A 278 6.29 7.22 24.09
N GLU A 279 7.12 7.09 23.05
CA GLU A 279 7.85 8.21 22.45
C GLU A 279 6.89 9.24 21.83
N PRO A 280 6.97 10.52 22.21
CA PRO A 280 6.09 11.57 21.71
C PRO A 280 6.11 11.73 20.19
N MET A 281 7.28 11.55 19.54
CA MET A 281 7.41 11.64 18.09
C MET A 281 6.60 10.54 17.38
N ALA A 282 6.60 9.33 17.94
CA ALA A 282 5.86 8.22 17.36
C ALA A 282 4.34 8.38 17.55
N LEU A 283 3.91 8.94 18.69
CA LEU A 283 2.51 9.32 18.91
C LEU A 283 2.06 10.43 17.95
N LEU A 284 2.93 11.44 17.71
CA LEU A 284 2.65 12.48 16.72
C LEU A 284 2.48 11.90 15.31
N GLY A 285 3.24 10.87 14.94
CA GLY A 285 3.08 10.16 13.65
C GLY A 285 1.66 9.64 13.47
N ALA A 286 1.13 8.91 14.46
CA ALA A 286 -0.22 8.37 14.45
C ALA A 286 -1.30 9.48 14.44
N PHE A 287 -1.13 10.55 15.24
CA PHE A 287 -1.99 11.73 15.19
C PHE A 287 -1.97 12.39 13.79
N SER A 288 -0.78 12.56 13.23
CA SER A 288 -0.60 13.20 11.93
C SER A 288 -1.31 12.42 10.82
N TRP A 289 -1.20 11.10 10.82
CA TRP A 289 -1.89 10.26 9.84
C TRP A 289 -3.40 10.48 9.87
N GLN A 290 -4.01 10.42 11.05
CA GLN A 290 -5.45 10.59 11.20
C GLN A 290 -5.92 12.01 10.88
N LEU A 291 -5.22 13.03 11.41
CA LEU A 291 -5.62 14.43 11.24
C LEU A 291 -5.42 14.93 9.80
N ARG A 292 -4.41 14.42 9.06
CA ARG A 292 -4.24 14.74 7.63
C ARG A 292 -5.41 14.24 6.80
N ARG A 293 -5.92 13.05 7.08
CA ARG A 293 -7.12 12.51 6.39
C ARG A 293 -8.34 13.37 6.68
N VAL A 294 -8.56 13.76 7.93
CA VAL A 294 -9.64 14.67 8.32
C VAL A 294 -9.50 16.04 7.62
N ALA A 295 -8.29 16.59 7.58
CA ALA A 295 -8.02 17.87 6.90
C ALA A 295 -8.24 17.80 5.39
N LEU A 296 -7.86 16.67 4.75
CA LEU A 296 -8.12 16.43 3.33
C LEU A 296 -9.62 16.36 3.04
N ALA A 297 -10.37 15.56 3.80
CA ALA A 297 -11.81 15.47 3.68
C ALA A 297 -12.49 16.82 3.87
N TRP A 298 -12.04 17.59 4.87
CA TRP A 298 -12.57 18.94 5.12
C TRP A 298 -12.31 19.89 3.94
N ARG A 299 -11.12 19.89 3.37
CA ARG A 299 -10.78 20.70 2.19
C ARG A 299 -11.65 20.35 0.98
N ARG A 300 -11.90 19.06 0.73
CA ARG A 300 -12.79 18.60 -0.35
C ARG A 300 -14.22 19.02 -0.10
N HIS A 301 -14.68 18.90 1.14
CA HIS A 301 -16.02 19.35 1.52
C HIS A 301 -16.21 20.88 1.32
N GLN A 302 -15.20 21.69 1.62
CA GLN A 302 -15.22 23.14 1.34
C GLN A 302 -15.28 23.46 -0.16
N GLN A 303 -14.81 22.56 -1.02
CA GLN A 303 -14.92 22.68 -2.48
C GLN A 303 -16.30 22.24 -3.02
N GLY A 304 -17.26 21.91 -2.16
CA GLY A 304 -18.62 21.55 -2.54
C GLY A 304 -18.88 20.04 -2.63
N VAL A 305 -17.89 19.20 -2.35
CA VAL A 305 -18.08 17.75 -2.30
C VAL A 305 -18.91 17.37 -1.05
N ARG A 306 -19.84 16.43 -1.18
CA ARG A 306 -20.62 15.94 -0.04
C ARG A 306 -19.68 15.32 1.01
N LEU A 307 -19.98 15.52 2.30
CA LEU A 307 -19.06 15.14 3.39
C LEU A 307 -18.69 13.64 3.35
N ALA A 308 -19.66 12.76 3.16
CA ALA A 308 -19.42 11.31 3.08
C ALA A 308 -18.51 10.93 1.87
N GLU A 309 -18.67 11.61 0.74
CA GLU A 309 -17.86 11.43 -0.46
C GLU A 309 -16.43 11.98 -0.23
N ALA A 310 -16.31 13.16 0.35
CA ALA A 310 -15.03 13.76 0.73
C ALA A 310 -14.23 12.88 1.73
N LEU A 311 -14.92 12.23 2.66
CA LEU A 311 -14.33 11.26 3.57
C LEU A 311 -13.86 10.01 2.81
N SER A 312 -14.66 9.49 1.86
CA SER A 312 -14.24 8.36 1.03
C SER A 312 -13.04 8.70 0.15
N GLU A 313 -12.96 9.92 -0.41
CA GLU A 313 -11.79 10.40 -1.16
C GLU A 313 -10.53 10.56 -0.27
N ALA A 314 -10.72 10.76 1.04
CA ALA A 314 -9.65 10.80 2.03
C ALA A 314 -9.36 9.42 2.66
N ASP A 315 -9.70 8.33 1.97
CA ASP A 315 -9.49 6.94 2.36
C ASP A 315 -10.23 6.48 3.64
N PHE A 316 -11.27 7.21 4.09
CA PHE A 316 -12.13 6.68 5.15
C PHE A 316 -13.04 5.59 4.59
N GLN A 317 -13.01 4.43 5.23
CA GLN A 317 -13.85 3.30 4.85
C GLN A 317 -15.28 3.48 5.38
N ARG A 318 -16.26 2.79 4.79
CA ARG A 318 -17.68 2.94 5.13
C ARG A 318 -17.95 2.85 6.64
N TRP A 319 -17.29 1.92 7.34
CA TRP A 319 -17.44 1.75 8.79
C TRP A 319 -16.80 2.87 9.62
N GLN A 320 -15.82 3.60 9.07
CA GLN A 320 -15.16 4.74 9.75
C GLN A 320 -15.91 6.06 9.57
N ILE A 321 -16.68 6.21 8.50
CA ILE A 321 -17.36 7.47 8.15
C ILE A 321 -18.19 8.03 9.31
N PRO A 322 -19.05 7.26 10.01
CA PRO A 322 -19.86 7.81 11.11
C PRO A 322 -19.02 8.43 12.22
N ASN A 323 -17.91 7.80 12.59
CA ASN A 323 -17.01 8.30 13.62
C ASN A 323 -16.22 9.53 13.14
N ALA A 324 -15.77 9.54 11.89
CA ALA A 324 -15.09 10.69 11.28
C ALA A 324 -16.02 11.91 11.16
N GLU A 325 -17.27 11.74 10.75
CA GLU A 325 -18.27 12.82 10.73
C GLU A 325 -18.54 13.36 12.13
N ALA A 326 -18.67 12.49 13.13
CA ALA A 326 -18.85 12.89 14.52
C ALA A 326 -17.65 13.71 15.02
N LEU A 327 -16.42 13.27 14.73
CA LEU A 327 -15.20 13.99 15.05
C LEU A 327 -15.16 15.36 14.38
N MET A 328 -15.45 15.45 13.08
CA MET A 328 -15.47 16.73 12.35
C MET A 328 -16.53 17.68 12.88
N ARG A 329 -17.68 17.16 13.29
CA ARG A 329 -18.77 17.95 13.94
C ARG A 329 -18.32 18.50 15.29
N GLN A 330 -17.62 17.69 16.10
CA GLN A 330 -17.09 18.11 17.40
C GLN A 330 -15.97 19.15 17.26
N LEU A 331 -15.10 19.00 16.27
CA LEU A 331 -14.05 19.97 16.00
C LEU A 331 -14.62 21.31 15.51
N GLY A 332 -15.60 21.27 14.62
CA GLY A 332 -16.18 22.43 14.00
C GLY A 332 -15.25 23.17 13.04
N ARG A 333 -15.85 24.05 12.20
CA ARG A 333 -15.16 24.71 11.08
C ARG A 333 -13.86 25.41 11.45
N ARG A 334 -13.83 26.15 12.58
CA ARG A 334 -12.66 26.92 13.00
C ARG A 334 -11.43 26.03 13.24
N ARG A 335 -11.61 24.92 13.98
CA ARG A 335 -10.52 24.00 14.31
C ARG A 335 -10.10 23.17 13.12
N LEU A 336 -11.06 22.72 12.29
CA LEU A 336 -10.76 21.98 11.06
C LEU A 336 -9.86 22.76 10.10
N ASN A 337 -10.02 24.09 10.01
CA ASN A 337 -9.16 24.93 9.16
C ASN A 337 -7.74 25.08 9.71
N GLN A 338 -7.50 24.83 11.00
CA GLN A 338 -6.21 25.02 11.66
C GLN A 338 -5.43 23.72 11.92
N LEU A 339 -6.01 22.55 11.52
CA LEU A 339 -5.42 21.24 11.82
C LEU A 339 -3.99 21.10 11.32
N MET A 340 -3.72 21.54 10.09
CA MET A 340 -2.39 21.39 9.48
C MET A 340 -1.36 22.30 10.13
N ASP A 341 -1.75 23.53 10.49
CA ASP A 341 -0.87 24.49 11.18
C ASP A 341 -0.51 23.96 12.57
N TRP A 342 -1.48 23.40 13.28
CA TRP A 342 -1.24 22.82 14.61
C TRP A 342 -0.37 21.56 14.58
N LEU A 343 -0.54 20.72 13.53
CA LEU A 343 0.34 19.58 13.32
C LEU A 343 1.78 20.02 13.06
N LEU A 344 1.95 21.01 12.17
CA LEU A 344 3.27 21.56 11.87
C LEU A 344 3.93 22.17 13.11
N GLU A 345 3.18 22.94 13.90
CA GLU A 345 3.67 23.53 15.16
C GLU A 345 4.12 22.43 16.15
N ALA A 346 3.33 21.35 16.29
CA ALA A 346 3.68 20.25 17.17
C ALA A 346 4.92 19.49 16.67
N ASP A 347 5.03 19.24 15.36
CA ASP A 347 6.18 18.57 14.75
C ASP A 347 7.48 19.37 14.95
N LEU A 348 7.45 20.66 14.66
CA LEU A 348 8.58 21.55 14.88
C LEU A 348 8.93 21.66 16.38
N GLY A 349 7.91 21.74 17.24
CA GLY A 349 8.10 21.83 18.68
C GLY A 349 8.77 20.60 19.29
N ILE A 350 8.39 19.39 18.84
CA ILE A 350 8.99 18.13 19.29
C ILE A 350 10.42 17.99 18.76
N LYS A 351 10.71 18.50 17.56
CA LYS A 351 12.05 18.49 16.94
C LYS A 351 13.03 19.54 17.52
N GLY A 352 12.64 20.26 18.57
CA GLY A 352 13.53 21.17 19.28
C GLY A 352 13.29 22.65 19.06
N ASN A 353 12.29 23.07 18.26
CA ASN A 353 11.97 24.48 18.02
C ASN A 353 11.11 25.10 19.15
N SER A 354 11.01 24.44 20.31
CA SER A 354 10.23 24.92 21.46
C SER A 354 10.93 24.61 22.79
N PRO A 355 10.82 25.46 23.79
CA PRO A 355 11.32 25.19 25.14
C PRO A 355 10.48 24.17 25.89
N LEU A 356 9.29 23.81 25.40
CA LEU A 356 8.40 22.83 26.04
C LEU A 356 8.87 21.43 25.77
N ALA A 357 8.74 20.54 26.75
CA ALA A 357 9.03 19.12 26.59
C ALA A 357 8.19 18.49 25.44
N PRO A 358 8.71 17.50 24.71
CA PRO A 358 8.00 16.83 23.63
C PRO A 358 6.62 16.30 24.01
N SER A 359 6.44 15.76 25.23
CA SER A 359 5.16 15.31 25.76
C SER A 359 4.14 16.46 25.88
N MET A 360 4.59 17.62 26.37
CA MET A 360 3.75 18.81 26.50
C MET A 360 3.29 19.38 25.15
N GLN A 361 4.06 19.17 24.07
CA GLN A 361 3.64 19.57 22.73
C GLN A 361 2.44 18.74 22.25
N LEU A 362 2.41 17.43 22.54
CA LEU A 362 1.27 16.57 22.22
C LEU A 362 0.03 16.92 23.06
N GLU A 363 0.21 17.16 24.37
CA GLU A 363 -0.88 17.60 25.22
C GLU A 363 -1.46 18.95 24.72
N ARG A 364 -0.59 19.89 24.32
CA ARG A 364 -0.99 21.15 23.73
C ARG A 364 -1.74 20.97 22.42
N LEU A 365 -1.29 20.06 21.54
CA LEU A 365 -2.02 19.71 20.31
C LEU A 365 -3.41 19.19 20.64
N LEU A 366 -3.51 18.24 21.58
CA LEU A 366 -4.79 17.66 22.00
C LEU A 366 -5.70 18.72 22.62
N LEU A 367 -5.18 19.61 23.47
CA LEU A 367 -5.93 20.74 24.03
C LEU A 367 -6.49 21.68 22.94
N LYS A 368 -5.74 21.94 21.88
CA LYS A 368 -6.23 22.71 20.72
C LYS A 368 -7.37 21.99 20.00
N LEU A 369 -7.31 20.67 19.88
CA LEU A 369 -8.38 19.85 19.29
C LEU A 369 -9.63 19.83 20.20
N ILE A 370 -9.45 19.71 21.50
CA ILE A 370 -10.52 19.79 22.49
C ILE A 370 -11.13 21.19 22.53
N GLY A 371 -10.31 22.19 22.55
CA GLY A 371 -10.49 23.63 22.60
C GLY A 371 -11.87 24.19 22.92
N GLY A 372 -12.10 24.62 24.15
CA GLY A 372 -13.09 25.61 24.51
C GLY A 372 -14.56 25.24 24.41
N GLY A 373 -14.92 23.95 24.48
CA GLY A 373 -16.32 23.51 24.60
C GLY A 373 -16.93 23.70 26.02
N GLY A 374 -16.26 24.43 26.89
CA GLY A 374 -16.67 24.61 28.31
C GLY A 374 -17.48 25.86 28.65
N ALA A 375 -18.14 26.51 27.70
CA ALA A 375 -18.88 27.73 28.02
C ALA A 375 -20.21 27.91 27.26
N ARG A 376 -20.96 26.82 27.01
CA ARG A 376 -22.33 26.96 26.47
C ARG A 376 -23.30 25.92 27.04
N SER A 377 -23.36 25.75 28.34
CA SER A 377 -24.48 25.03 28.96
C SER A 377 -24.72 25.44 30.42
N GLN A 378 -24.83 26.75 30.68
CA GLN A 378 -25.59 27.25 31.84
C GLN A 378 -25.83 28.75 31.65
N ALA A 379 -26.77 29.07 30.77
CA ALA A 379 -27.50 30.32 30.80
C ALA A 379 -28.89 30.07 30.21
N LYS A 380 -29.79 29.62 31.06
CA LYS A 380 -31.20 29.82 30.90
C LYS A 380 -31.72 30.48 32.17
N PRO A 381 -32.41 31.64 32.04
CA PRO A 381 -33.11 32.22 33.15
C PRO A 381 -34.32 31.38 33.52
#